data_5b7502b3eb56fbd1fb84adda3bba6fa6
#
_entry.id   5b7502b3eb56fbd1fb84adda3bba6fa6
#
_cell.length_a   1.000
_cell.length_b   1.000
_cell.length_c   1.000
_cell.angle_alpha   90.00
_cell.angle_beta   90.00
_cell.angle_gamma   90.00
#
_symmetry.space_group_name_H-M   'P 1'
#
loop_
_entity.id
_entity.type
_entity.pdbx_description
1 polymer ?
#
loop_
_entity_poly.entity_id
_entity_poly.type
_entity_poly.pdbx_seq_one_letter_code
_entity_poly.pdbx_strand_id
1 'polypeptide(L)'
;MSDKIKRFSVYYYLLIIFKVSLFVLFIFINTKTYSSTSNLRPDIDRFSNIVLMGQFNYINNNISTWSDTWSQYFKNIVIAAPNNTSKQELKFGKYMFYESDNGYFSPYVNMARVIKENEDIRGLLYVHDDLLISSSILRKMGGAEWILTDYDKNDNSIKVYQNGSFISNHSQIFSGHKYFRKAWPAWKQCHGNLTNMFNDQRLAPYLSESKSGNPYLTARFGPSDMLYTFFSSKEHKNAYLEIIDMFTEHNLFLECAIPTAVSMMNKRFGIKVHSALLCTDWHNLRGNVKMIKKCVKEGSYEVFHPIKISQHQNWRNYFDYLIKL
;
A
#
# COMPACT_ATOMS: atom_id res chain seq x y z
N MET A 1 21.60 -60.96 -33.92
CA MET A 1 20.84 -59.84 -33.31
C MET A 1 21.57 -58.57 -33.62
N SER A 2 20.99 -57.72 -34.44
CA SER A 2 21.65 -56.68 -35.24
C SER A 2 22.17 -55.53 -34.43
N ASP A 3 23.36 -55.02 -34.80
CA ASP A 3 24.01 -53.80 -34.22
C ASP A 3 23.11 -52.55 -34.14
N LYS A 4 22.04 -52.53 -34.92
CA LYS A 4 20.98 -51.48 -34.85
C LYS A 4 20.23 -51.49 -33.50
N ILE A 5 19.97 -52.67 -32.92
CA ILE A 5 19.22 -52.75 -31.63
C ILE A 5 20.12 -52.23 -30.49
N LYS A 6 21.40 -52.50 -30.51
CA LYS A 6 22.37 -51.98 -29.49
C LYS A 6 22.47 -50.47 -29.56
N ARG A 7 22.53 -49.86 -30.76
CA ARG A 7 22.57 -48.40 -30.91
C ARG A 7 21.31 -47.71 -30.44
N PHE A 8 20.13 -48.28 -30.68
CA PHE A 8 18.84 -47.76 -30.21
C PHE A 8 18.76 -47.77 -28.66
N SER A 9 19.26 -48.78 -28.02
CA SER A 9 19.29 -48.87 -26.56
C SER A 9 20.22 -47.79 -25.93
N VAL A 10 21.38 -47.56 -26.51
CA VAL A 10 22.32 -46.53 -26.01
C VAL A 10 21.71 -45.11 -26.14
N TYR A 11 21.06 -44.78 -27.26
CA TYR A 11 20.41 -43.49 -27.45
C TYR A 11 19.25 -43.29 -26.45
N TYR A 12 18.48 -44.33 -26.15
CA TYR A 12 17.38 -44.27 -25.19
C TYR A 12 17.89 -44.04 -23.77
N TYR A 13 18.99 -44.67 -23.35
CA TYR A 13 19.62 -44.44 -22.05
C TYR A 13 20.22 -43.03 -21.96
N LEU A 14 20.86 -42.54 -22.97
CA LEU A 14 21.36 -41.15 -23.00
C LEU A 14 20.21 -40.12 -22.89
N LEU A 15 19.10 -40.37 -23.53
CA LEU A 15 17.91 -39.46 -23.46
C LEU A 15 17.27 -39.47 -22.05
N ILE A 16 17.24 -40.62 -21.39
CA ILE A 16 16.79 -40.72 -19.99
C ILE A 16 17.73 -39.97 -19.06
N ILE A 17 19.03 -40.17 -19.18
CA ILE A 17 20.04 -39.49 -18.36
C ILE A 17 19.90 -37.97 -18.56
N PHE A 18 19.77 -37.51 -19.79
CA PHE A 18 19.60 -36.06 -20.09
C PHE A 18 18.35 -35.48 -19.48
N LYS A 19 17.20 -36.19 -19.56
CA LYS A 19 15.95 -35.76 -18.92
C LYS A 19 16.04 -35.74 -17.40
N VAL A 20 16.67 -36.72 -16.79
CA VAL A 20 16.89 -36.76 -15.32
C VAL A 20 17.83 -35.64 -14.89
N SER A 21 18.88 -35.40 -15.64
CA SER A 21 19.83 -34.29 -15.35
C SER A 21 19.14 -32.92 -15.47
N LEU A 22 18.28 -32.71 -16.48
CA LEU A 22 17.48 -31.49 -16.63
C LEU A 22 16.47 -31.32 -15.48
N PHE A 23 15.85 -32.42 -15.04
CA PHE A 23 14.90 -32.38 -13.91
C PHE A 23 15.60 -32.09 -12.59
N VAL A 24 16.78 -32.68 -12.35
CA VAL A 24 17.61 -32.38 -11.18
C VAL A 24 18.09 -30.94 -11.21
N LEU A 25 18.52 -30.44 -12.38
CA LEU A 25 18.93 -29.03 -12.55
C LEU A 25 17.75 -28.08 -12.30
N PHE A 26 16.56 -28.43 -12.78
CA PHE A 26 15.31 -27.67 -12.55
C PHE A 26 14.94 -27.64 -11.06
N ILE A 27 15.07 -28.76 -10.35
CA ILE A 27 14.89 -28.82 -8.89
C ILE A 27 15.96 -27.96 -8.20
N PHE A 28 17.24 -28.05 -8.60
CA PHE A 28 18.32 -27.27 -8.00
C PHE A 28 18.16 -25.76 -8.23
N ILE A 29 17.71 -25.34 -9.40
CA ILE A 29 17.42 -23.93 -9.69
C ILE A 29 16.24 -23.46 -8.86
N ASN A 30 15.17 -24.24 -8.78
CA ASN A 30 14.00 -23.87 -7.97
C ASN A 30 14.29 -23.94 -6.45
N THR A 31 15.09 -24.85 -5.96
CA THR A 31 15.48 -24.90 -4.54
C THR A 31 16.46 -23.77 -4.18
N LYS A 32 17.35 -23.34 -5.09
CA LYS A 32 18.17 -22.14 -4.85
C LYS A 32 17.36 -20.86 -4.84
N THR A 33 16.29 -20.75 -5.63
CA THR A 33 15.38 -19.61 -5.57
C THR A 33 14.53 -19.61 -4.30
N TYR A 34 14.27 -20.78 -3.69
CA TYR A 34 13.49 -20.87 -2.45
C TYR A 34 14.33 -20.79 -1.16
N SER A 35 15.66 -20.97 -1.23
CA SER A 35 16.51 -20.99 -0.03
C SER A 35 17.18 -19.66 0.32
N SER A 36 16.84 -18.57 -0.34
CA SER A 36 17.20 -17.22 0.08
C SER A 36 16.06 -16.58 0.88
N THR A 37 15.54 -17.29 1.89
CA THR A 37 14.94 -16.61 3.05
C THR A 37 16.10 -15.97 3.82
N SER A 38 16.67 -14.91 3.27
CA SER A 38 17.45 -14.00 4.08
C SER A 38 16.47 -13.51 5.14
N ASN A 39 16.59 -14.03 6.36
CA ASN A 39 15.97 -13.43 7.52
C ASN A 39 16.23 -11.94 7.40
N LEU A 40 15.19 -11.14 7.14
CA LEU A 40 15.29 -9.69 7.20
C LEU A 40 15.73 -9.40 8.63
N ARG A 41 17.05 -9.33 8.83
CA ARG A 41 17.56 -8.75 10.06
C ARG A 41 17.09 -7.33 10.08
N PRO A 42 16.60 -6.85 11.21
CA PRO A 42 16.28 -5.44 11.37
C PRO A 42 17.51 -4.63 10.95
N ASP A 43 17.42 -3.94 9.84
CA ASP A 43 18.44 -3.02 9.35
C ASP A 43 17.82 -1.63 9.41
N ILE A 44 17.96 -1.03 10.58
CA ILE A 44 17.40 0.30 10.87
C ILE A 44 18.00 1.39 9.96
N ASP A 45 19.22 1.17 9.46
CA ASP A 45 19.89 2.15 8.61
C ASP A 45 19.32 2.14 7.18
N ARG A 46 18.76 1.01 6.75
CA ARG A 46 18.14 0.87 5.43
C ARG A 46 17.00 1.88 5.21
N PHE A 47 16.28 2.21 6.27
CA PHE A 47 15.13 3.12 6.22
C PHE A 47 15.39 4.43 6.95
N SER A 48 16.66 4.82 7.13
CA SER A 48 17.05 6.04 7.87
C SER A 48 16.42 7.33 7.33
N ASN A 49 16.18 7.39 6.02
CA ASN A 49 15.57 8.54 5.34
C ASN A 49 14.07 8.34 5.03
N ILE A 50 13.45 7.32 5.65
CA ILE A 50 12.03 7.04 5.52
C ILE A 50 11.38 7.27 6.88
N VAL A 51 10.25 7.98 6.88
CA VAL A 51 9.41 8.11 8.08
C VAL A 51 8.29 7.09 8.01
N LEU A 52 8.10 6.35 9.08
CA LEU A 52 6.90 5.54 9.29
C LEU A 52 5.88 6.39 10.03
N MET A 53 4.71 6.56 9.45
CA MET A 53 3.57 7.22 10.08
C MET A 53 2.46 6.23 10.36
N GLY A 54 2.16 6.02 11.65
CA GLY A 54 1.01 5.25 12.11
C GLY A 54 -0.19 6.15 12.34
N GLN A 55 -1.33 5.85 11.72
CA GLN A 55 -2.59 6.54 11.96
C GLN A 55 -3.46 5.71 12.91
N PHE A 56 -3.82 6.29 14.03
CA PHE A 56 -4.63 5.69 15.07
C PHE A 56 -6.00 6.37 15.17
N ASN A 57 -7.05 5.58 15.30
CA ASN A 57 -8.40 6.11 15.50
C ASN A 57 -8.64 6.59 16.94
N TYR A 58 -7.83 6.12 17.88
CA TYR A 58 -7.86 6.52 19.30
C TYR A 58 -6.54 6.14 19.98
N ILE A 59 -6.19 6.90 21.00
CA ILE A 59 -5.00 6.61 21.83
C ILE A 59 -5.33 5.48 22.81
N ASN A 60 -4.51 4.44 22.81
CA ASN A 60 -4.62 3.31 23.74
C ASN A 60 -3.22 2.74 24.05
N ASN A 61 -3.17 1.81 25.00
CA ASN A 61 -1.92 1.17 25.43
C ASN A 61 -1.20 0.36 24.34
N ASN A 62 -1.85 0.14 23.19
CA ASN A 62 -1.26 -0.65 22.11
C ASN A 62 -0.32 0.18 21.22
N ILE A 63 -0.34 1.50 21.34
CA ILE A 63 0.57 2.39 20.62
C ILE A 63 2.03 2.04 20.95
N SER A 64 2.34 1.78 22.22
CA SER A 64 3.68 1.36 22.64
C SER A 64 4.09 0.05 21.98
N THR A 65 3.22 -0.97 22.01
CA THR A 65 3.50 -2.26 21.37
C THR A 65 3.72 -2.10 19.86
N TRP A 66 2.91 -1.28 19.19
CA TRP A 66 3.03 -0.96 17.79
C TRP A 66 4.37 -0.26 17.51
N SER A 67 4.66 0.80 18.23
CA SER A 67 5.89 1.59 18.10
C SER A 67 7.14 0.77 18.35
N ASP A 68 7.17 -0.02 19.43
CA ASP A 68 8.30 -0.87 19.79
C ASP A 68 8.56 -1.95 18.73
N THR A 69 7.50 -2.46 18.12
CA THR A 69 7.62 -3.44 17.05
C THR A 69 8.25 -2.81 15.79
N TRP A 70 7.76 -1.65 15.39
CA TRP A 70 8.23 -0.96 14.20
C TRP A 70 9.59 -0.27 14.37
N SER A 71 9.98 0.09 15.61
CA SER A 71 11.28 0.70 15.91
C SER A 71 12.48 -0.18 15.59
N GLN A 72 12.25 -1.48 15.37
CA GLN A 72 13.27 -2.40 14.90
C GLN A 72 13.63 -2.18 13.42
N TYR A 73 12.76 -1.53 12.65
CA TYR A 73 12.91 -1.30 11.21
C TYR A 73 13.04 0.18 10.86
N PHE A 74 12.39 1.07 11.61
CA PHE A 74 12.34 2.50 11.32
C PHE A 74 12.92 3.32 12.45
N LYS A 75 13.87 4.19 12.12
CA LYS A 75 14.44 5.16 13.05
C LYS A 75 13.48 6.30 13.34
N ASN A 76 12.74 6.72 12.31
CA ASN A 76 11.82 7.84 12.34
C ASN A 76 10.38 7.34 12.34
N ILE A 77 9.72 7.40 13.49
CA ILE A 77 8.33 6.98 13.67
C ILE A 77 7.51 8.17 14.13
N VAL A 78 6.39 8.39 13.47
CA VAL A 78 5.40 9.40 13.79
C VAL A 78 4.07 8.73 14.06
N ILE A 79 3.38 9.17 15.10
CA ILE A 79 2.05 8.68 15.46
C ILE A 79 1.07 9.82 15.32
N ALA A 80 0.05 9.61 14.50
CA ALA A 80 -1.07 10.50 14.35
C ALA A 80 -2.30 9.88 15.01
N ALA A 81 -2.91 10.59 15.95
CA ALA A 81 -4.09 10.15 16.70
C ALA A 81 -4.98 11.34 17.07
N PRO A 82 -6.29 11.13 17.30
CA PRO A 82 -7.20 12.19 17.72
C PRO A 82 -6.85 12.72 19.12
N ASN A 83 -7.02 14.01 19.33
CA ASN A 83 -6.73 14.71 20.59
C ASN A 83 -7.74 14.43 21.72
N ASN A 84 -8.65 13.48 21.57
CA ASN A 84 -9.77 13.23 22.50
C ASN A 84 -9.38 12.50 23.78
N THR A 85 -8.12 12.28 24.04
CA THR A 85 -7.68 11.63 25.27
C THR A 85 -7.17 12.65 26.25
N SER A 86 -7.69 12.57 27.49
CA SER A 86 -7.13 13.23 28.66
C SER A 86 -5.61 13.26 28.54
N LYS A 87 -5.01 14.43 28.79
CA LYS A 87 -3.56 14.74 28.79
C LYS A 87 -2.73 13.80 29.68
N GLN A 88 -2.84 12.49 29.52
CA GLN A 88 -1.78 11.62 29.94
C GLN A 88 -0.64 11.89 28.99
N GLU A 89 0.37 12.58 29.49
CA GLU A 89 1.67 12.72 28.85
C GLU A 89 2.17 11.31 28.55
N LEU A 90 1.84 10.82 27.37
CA LEU A 90 2.46 9.62 26.83
C LEU A 90 3.90 10.03 26.51
N LYS A 91 4.80 9.84 27.49
CA LYS A 91 6.25 9.99 27.33
C LYS A 91 6.78 8.94 26.37
N PHE A 92 6.44 9.05 25.10
CA PHE A 92 7.03 8.27 24.04
C PHE A 92 8.34 8.98 23.60
N GLY A 93 9.44 8.63 24.22
CA GLY A 93 10.72 9.37 24.19
C GLY A 93 11.37 9.60 22.83
N LYS A 94 10.83 9.10 21.74
CA LYS A 94 11.35 9.24 20.36
C LYS A 94 10.30 9.59 19.31
N TYR A 95 9.02 9.69 19.67
CA TYR A 95 7.93 9.76 18.69
C TYR A 95 7.28 11.14 18.71
N MET A 96 7.08 11.72 17.53
CA MET A 96 6.30 12.93 17.37
C MET A 96 4.82 12.57 17.32
N PHE A 97 3.98 13.30 18.06
CA PHE A 97 2.55 13.21 18.01
C PHE A 97 1.99 14.34 17.17
N TYR A 98 1.12 14.00 16.24
CA TYR A 98 0.29 14.93 15.53
C TYR A 98 -1.16 14.76 15.98
N GLU A 99 -1.79 15.84 16.34
CA GLU A 99 -3.23 15.86 16.53
C GLU A 99 -3.87 15.55 15.17
N SER A 100 -4.74 14.56 15.16
CA SER A 100 -5.56 14.29 13.99
C SER A 100 -6.96 14.75 14.32
N ASP A 101 -7.53 15.63 13.50
CA ASP A 101 -8.94 15.91 13.57
C ASP A 101 -9.74 14.62 13.40
N ASN A 102 -10.81 14.46 14.20
CA ASN A 102 -11.68 13.29 14.10
C ASN A 102 -12.29 13.21 12.70
N GLY A 103 -11.75 12.39 11.83
CA GLY A 103 -12.35 12.17 10.54
C GLY A 103 -11.47 11.47 9.52
N TYR A 104 -12.13 10.87 8.57
CA TYR A 104 -11.55 10.18 7.42
C TYR A 104 -10.79 11.09 6.43
N PHE A 105 -10.64 12.38 6.77
CA PHE A 105 -9.93 13.38 5.97
C PHE A 105 -8.52 13.64 6.49
N SER A 106 -8.27 13.39 7.77
CA SER A 106 -7.03 13.77 8.43
C SER A 106 -5.76 13.00 8.02
N PRO A 107 -5.80 11.71 7.63
CA PRO A 107 -4.58 10.96 7.38
C PRO A 107 -3.67 11.60 6.32
N TYR A 108 -4.18 12.01 5.17
CA TYR A 108 -3.35 12.63 4.14
C TYR A 108 -2.87 14.04 4.51
N VAL A 109 -3.65 14.78 5.32
CA VAL A 109 -3.22 16.06 5.90
C VAL A 109 -2.05 15.85 6.86
N ASN A 110 -2.12 14.84 7.72
CA ASN A 110 -1.03 14.47 8.61
C ASN A 110 0.20 14.00 7.83
N MET A 111 0.02 13.24 6.73
CA MET A 111 1.12 12.86 5.84
C MET A 111 1.83 14.09 5.26
N ALA A 112 1.08 15.08 4.78
CA ALA A 112 1.64 16.33 4.27
C ALA A 112 2.40 17.09 5.36
N ARG A 113 1.88 17.15 6.58
CA ARG A 113 2.54 17.76 7.72
C ARG A 113 3.87 17.07 8.06
N VAL A 114 3.87 15.72 8.14
CA VAL A 114 5.10 14.95 8.35
C VAL A 114 6.14 15.25 7.28
N ILE A 115 5.72 15.34 6.02
CA ILE A 115 6.62 15.63 4.90
C ILE A 115 7.15 17.06 4.98
N LYS A 116 6.34 18.04 5.35
CA LYS A 116 6.74 19.46 5.49
C LYS A 116 7.73 19.66 6.64
N GLU A 117 7.48 18.99 7.78
CA GLU A 117 8.31 19.15 8.99
C GLU A 117 9.64 18.35 8.94
N ASN A 118 9.77 17.42 7.98
CA ASN A 118 10.98 16.59 7.82
C ASN A 118 11.57 16.82 6.43
N GLU A 119 12.36 17.88 6.27
CA GLU A 119 12.87 18.28 4.95
C GLU A 119 13.74 17.21 4.29
N ASP A 120 14.51 16.46 5.06
CA ASP A 120 15.48 15.47 4.56
C ASP A 120 14.88 14.10 4.24
N ILE A 121 13.59 13.87 4.51
CA ILE A 121 13.01 12.58 4.20
C ILE A 121 12.91 12.35 2.70
N ARG A 122 13.25 11.14 2.29
CA ARG A 122 13.10 10.65 0.92
C ARG A 122 11.87 9.79 0.73
N GLY A 123 11.24 9.34 1.81
CA GLY A 123 10.04 8.53 1.72
C GLY A 123 9.19 8.58 2.98
N LEU A 124 7.92 8.24 2.81
CA LEU A 124 6.95 8.11 3.88
C LEU A 124 6.24 6.76 3.71
N LEU A 125 6.22 5.94 4.77
CA LEU A 125 5.33 4.80 4.89
C LEU A 125 4.19 5.17 5.83
N TYR A 126 3.01 5.35 5.29
CA TYR A 126 1.78 5.52 6.03
C TYR A 126 1.10 4.17 6.23
N VAL A 127 0.66 3.88 7.45
CA VAL A 127 -0.09 2.67 7.78
C VAL A 127 -1.17 2.95 8.83
N HIS A 128 -2.31 2.29 8.72
CA HIS A 128 -3.33 2.25 9.77
C HIS A 128 -2.88 1.37 10.95
N ASP A 129 -3.36 1.68 12.17
CA ASP A 129 -3.01 0.99 13.40
C ASP A 129 -3.43 -0.49 13.44
N ASP A 130 -4.44 -0.85 12.66
CA ASP A 130 -4.97 -2.21 12.56
C ASP A 130 -4.55 -2.94 11.27
N LEU A 131 -3.41 -2.52 10.71
CA LEU A 131 -2.86 -3.09 9.50
C LEU A 131 -1.58 -3.88 9.78
N LEU A 132 -1.42 -5.02 9.13
CA LEU A 132 -0.14 -5.73 9.04
C LEU A 132 0.32 -5.81 7.59
N ILE A 133 1.65 -5.75 7.39
CA ILE A 133 2.27 -5.91 6.09
C ILE A 133 3.23 -7.10 6.08
N SER A 134 3.41 -7.70 4.91
CA SER A 134 4.40 -8.77 4.73
C SER A 134 5.81 -8.21 4.51
N SER A 135 6.79 -9.07 4.69
CA SER A 135 8.19 -8.74 4.40
C SER A 135 8.43 -8.33 2.94
N SER A 136 7.58 -8.77 2.01
CA SER A 136 7.69 -8.39 0.60
C SER A 136 7.56 -6.89 0.39
N ILE A 137 6.69 -6.22 1.16
CA ILE A 137 6.54 -4.76 1.17
C ILE A 137 7.85 -4.10 1.62
N LEU A 138 8.40 -4.53 2.78
CA LEU A 138 9.65 -3.97 3.28
C LEU A 138 10.82 -4.18 2.31
N ARG A 139 10.85 -5.33 1.60
CA ARG A 139 11.88 -5.59 0.58
C ARG A 139 11.77 -4.65 -0.63
N LYS A 140 10.55 -4.27 -1.02
CA LYS A 140 10.31 -3.35 -2.14
C LYS A 140 10.56 -1.90 -1.78
N MET A 141 10.44 -1.54 -0.50
CA MET A 141 10.74 -0.20 -0.02
C MET A 141 12.22 0.14 -0.19
N GLY A 142 12.52 1.41 -0.40
CA GLY A 142 13.87 1.90 -0.72
C GLY A 142 14.15 1.95 -2.22
N GLY A 143 13.28 1.35 -3.06
CA GLY A 143 13.25 1.57 -4.51
C GLY A 143 12.47 2.83 -4.88
N ALA A 144 12.51 3.19 -6.17
CA ALA A 144 11.79 4.36 -6.70
C ALA A 144 10.28 4.12 -6.89
N GLU A 145 9.79 2.93 -6.58
CA GLU A 145 8.36 2.59 -6.74
C GLU A 145 7.56 3.04 -5.50
N TRP A 146 6.38 3.58 -5.75
CA TRP A 146 5.39 3.78 -4.71
C TRP A 146 4.62 2.50 -4.49
N ILE A 147 4.10 2.29 -3.28
CA ILE A 147 3.33 1.08 -2.95
C ILE A 147 1.99 1.54 -2.38
N LEU A 148 0.91 1.11 -3.01
CA LEU A 148 -0.47 1.42 -2.59
C LEU A 148 -1.23 0.13 -2.32
N THR A 149 -2.02 0.12 -1.26
CA THR A 149 -2.97 -0.98 -1.01
C THR A 149 -4.03 -1.06 -2.11
N ASP A 150 -4.36 -2.28 -2.54
CA ASP A 150 -5.40 -2.51 -3.55
C ASP A 150 -6.26 -3.74 -3.19
N TYR A 151 -7.53 -3.75 -3.60
CA TYR A 151 -8.43 -4.89 -3.35
C TYR A 151 -8.18 -6.06 -4.30
N ASP A 152 -7.82 -5.76 -5.53
CA ASP A 152 -7.51 -6.74 -6.56
C ASP A 152 -6.53 -6.14 -7.58
N LYS A 153 -6.16 -6.95 -8.57
CA LYS A 153 -5.26 -6.51 -9.65
C LYS A 153 -5.97 -5.72 -10.75
N ASN A 154 -7.28 -5.50 -10.60
CA ASN A 154 -8.05 -4.77 -11.59
C ASN A 154 -7.85 -3.27 -11.42
N ASP A 155 -7.90 -2.55 -12.53
CA ASP A 155 -7.78 -1.10 -12.52
C ASP A 155 -9.09 -0.45 -12.05
N ASN A 156 -9.09 0.01 -10.81
CA ASN A 156 -10.19 0.73 -10.17
C ASN A 156 -10.21 2.22 -10.52
N SER A 157 -9.67 2.60 -11.67
CA SER A 157 -9.65 3.99 -12.11
C SER A 157 -10.95 4.40 -12.81
N ILE A 158 -11.28 5.68 -12.64
CA ILE A 158 -12.35 6.35 -13.36
C ILE A 158 -11.81 7.60 -14.05
N LYS A 159 -12.41 7.96 -15.17
CA LYS A 159 -12.16 9.25 -15.83
C LYS A 159 -13.27 10.21 -15.42
N VAL A 160 -12.90 11.26 -14.72
CA VAL A 160 -13.81 12.34 -14.31
C VAL A 160 -13.59 13.50 -15.25
N TYR A 161 -14.64 13.97 -15.90
CA TYR A 161 -14.62 15.09 -16.83
C TYR A 161 -15.09 16.38 -16.18
N GLN A 162 -14.66 17.51 -16.72
CA GLN A 162 -15.02 18.83 -16.22
C GLN A 162 -16.54 19.07 -16.16
N ASN A 163 -17.31 18.49 -17.09
CA ASN A 163 -18.76 18.59 -17.10
C ASN A 163 -19.48 17.70 -16.08
N GLY A 164 -18.75 17.06 -15.18
CA GLY A 164 -19.30 16.15 -14.18
C GLY A 164 -19.64 14.76 -14.70
N SER A 165 -19.44 14.46 -15.99
CA SER A 165 -19.56 13.09 -16.48
C SER A 165 -18.37 12.25 -16.04
N PHE A 166 -18.53 10.93 -15.91
CA PHE A 166 -17.44 10.02 -15.65
C PHE A 166 -17.57 8.73 -16.46
N ILE A 167 -16.43 8.12 -16.75
CA ILE A 167 -16.35 6.79 -17.37
C ILE A 167 -15.48 5.92 -16.46
N SER A 168 -16.03 4.82 -16.00
CA SER A 168 -15.23 3.80 -15.30
C SER A 168 -14.87 2.67 -16.27
N ASN A 169 -13.69 2.13 -16.14
CA ASN A 169 -13.28 0.92 -16.85
C ASN A 169 -14.05 -0.31 -16.35
N HIS A 170 -14.63 -0.22 -15.16
CA HIS A 170 -15.50 -1.22 -14.57
C HIS A 170 -16.86 -0.61 -14.24
N SER A 171 -17.89 -0.96 -15.04
CA SER A 171 -19.28 -0.66 -14.73
C SER A 171 -19.72 -1.17 -13.34
N GLN A 172 -18.92 -2.02 -12.71
CA GLN A 172 -19.14 -2.61 -11.41
C GLN A 172 -18.62 -1.78 -10.23
N ILE A 173 -17.72 -0.80 -10.41
CA ILE A 173 -17.19 -0.01 -9.29
C ILE A 173 -18.33 0.70 -8.53
N PHE A 174 -19.30 1.22 -9.25
CA PHE A 174 -20.44 1.92 -8.63
C PHE A 174 -21.72 1.09 -8.51
N SER A 175 -21.86 -0.02 -9.23
CA SER A 175 -23.13 -0.77 -9.30
C SER A 175 -23.08 -2.19 -8.74
N GLY A 176 -21.96 -2.82 -8.66
CA GLY A 176 -21.84 -4.26 -8.44
C GLY A 176 -21.14 -4.72 -7.17
N HIS A 177 -20.21 -3.98 -6.64
CA HIS A 177 -19.53 -4.40 -5.43
C HIS A 177 -20.48 -4.30 -4.23
N LYS A 178 -20.65 -5.40 -3.49
CA LYS A 178 -21.49 -5.48 -2.29
C LYS A 178 -21.15 -4.40 -1.26
N TYR A 179 -19.91 -3.91 -1.29
CA TYR A 179 -19.39 -2.81 -0.47
C TYR A 179 -19.86 -1.43 -0.96
N PHE A 180 -19.94 -1.21 -2.27
CA PHE A 180 -20.38 0.08 -2.85
C PHE A 180 -21.89 0.32 -2.75
N ARG A 181 -22.71 -0.72 -2.68
CA ARG A 181 -24.18 -0.55 -2.48
C ARG A 181 -24.54 0.04 -1.12
N LYS A 182 -23.69 -0.16 -0.12
CA LYS A 182 -23.74 0.52 1.18
C LYS A 182 -22.68 1.62 1.27
N ALA A 183 -22.19 2.06 0.11
CA ALA A 183 -21.13 3.05 0.03
C ALA A 183 -21.43 4.20 0.97
N TRP A 184 -20.48 4.49 1.79
CA TRP A 184 -20.48 5.63 2.67
C TRP A 184 -20.90 6.86 1.88
N PRO A 185 -21.72 7.75 2.42
CA PRO A 185 -22.10 8.97 1.75
C PRO A 185 -20.90 9.76 1.20
N ALA A 186 -19.76 9.66 1.89
CA ALA A 186 -18.49 10.24 1.50
C ALA A 186 -17.98 9.85 0.10
N TRP A 187 -18.24 8.62 -0.37
CA TRP A 187 -17.85 8.21 -1.72
C TRP A 187 -18.65 8.90 -2.82
N LYS A 188 -19.95 9.11 -2.59
CA LYS A 188 -20.79 9.86 -3.52
C LYS A 188 -20.37 11.33 -3.57
N GLN A 189 -20.03 11.90 -2.43
CA GLN A 189 -19.56 13.26 -2.31
C GLN A 189 -18.21 13.46 -3.01
N CYS A 190 -17.35 12.44 -2.98
CA CYS A 190 -16.03 12.51 -3.61
C CYS A 190 -16.07 12.79 -5.10
N HIS A 191 -17.03 12.22 -5.83
CA HIS A 191 -17.19 12.50 -7.26
C HIS A 191 -17.50 13.99 -7.52
N GLY A 192 -18.44 14.57 -6.74
CA GLY A 192 -18.75 15.99 -6.83
C GLY A 192 -17.54 16.87 -6.49
N ASN A 193 -16.80 16.52 -5.46
CA ASN A 193 -15.61 17.25 -5.05
C ASN A 193 -14.50 17.18 -6.11
N LEU A 194 -14.28 16.03 -6.74
CA LEU A 194 -13.35 15.88 -7.87
C LEU A 194 -13.77 16.75 -9.07
N THR A 195 -15.06 16.83 -9.36
CA THR A 195 -15.59 17.69 -10.44
C THR A 195 -15.34 19.17 -10.13
N ASN A 196 -15.54 19.59 -8.89
CA ASN A 196 -15.30 20.97 -8.47
C ASN A 196 -13.81 21.38 -8.58
N MET A 197 -12.88 20.42 -8.46
CA MET A 197 -11.45 20.67 -8.62
C MET A 197 -11.05 21.10 -10.04
N PHE A 198 -11.88 20.90 -11.09
CA PHE A 198 -11.55 21.39 -12.42
C PHE A 198 -11.45 22.90 -12.54
N ASN A 199 -11.96 23.63 -11.55
CA ASN A 199 -11.80 25.09 -11.45
C ASN A 199 -10.44 25.49 -10.84
N ASP A 200 -9.71 24.55 -10.29
CA ASP A 200 -8.38 24.77 -9.69
C ASP A 200 -7.30 24.67 -10.76
N GLN A 201 -6.59 25.76 -10.98
CA GLN A 201 -5.52 25.81 -12.00
C GLN A 201 -4.35 24.85 -11.71
N ARG A 202 -4.14 24.48 -10.43
CA ARG A 202 -3.14 23.51 -10.02
C ARG A 202 -3.41 22.12 -10.57
N LEU A 203 -4.65 21.83 -10.98
CA LEU A 203 -5.02 20.54 -11.55
C LEU A 203 -4.46 20.32 -12.97
N ALA A 204 -4.21 21.38 -13.72
CA ALA A 204 -3.85 21.30 -15.15
C ALA A 204 -2.70 20.31 -15.46
N PRO A 205 -1.57 20.25 -14.71
CA PRO A 205 -0.47 19.33 -15.01
C PRO A 205 -0.82 17.84 -14.89
N TYR A 206 -1.95 17.52 -14.28
CA TYR A 206 -2.39 16.15 -13.97
C TYR A 206 -3.52 15.66 -14.88
N LEU A 207 -4.05 16.52 -15.74
CA LEU A 207 -5.12 16.17 -16.65
C LEU A 207 -4.61 15.38 -17.84
N SER A 208 -5.48 14.54 -18.39
CA SER A 208 -5.33 13.87 -19.67
C SER A 208 -6.39 14.40 -20.63
N GLU A 209 -6.18 14.21 -21.93
CA GLU A 209 -7.16 14.56 -22.96
C GLU A 209 -7.80 13.31 -23.54
N SER A 210 -9.10 13.38 -23.76
CA SER A 210 -9.84 12.36 -24.50
C SER A 210 -9.56 12.51 -26.02
N LYS A 211 -9.99 11.54 -26.81
CA LYS A 211 -9.92 11.62 -28.28
C LYS A 211 -10.68 12.82 -28.87
N SER A 212 -11.67 13.33 -28.15
CA SER A 212 -12.45 14.52 -28.50
C SER A 212 -11.87 15.84 -27.99
N GLY A 213 -10.67 15.81 -27.40
CA GLY A 213 -10.01 16.99 -26.82
C GLY A 213 -10.53 17.41 -25.44
N ASN A 214 -11.50 16.68 -24.85
CA ASN A 214 -12.02 17.04 -23.54
C ASN A 214 -11.06 16.61 -22.44
N PRO A 215 -10.66 17.52 -21.52
CA PRO A 215 -9.80 17.19 -20.41
C PRO A 215 -10.52 16.31 -19.41
N TYR A 216 -9.78 15.36 -18.82
CA TYR A 216 -10.26 14.50 -17.74
C TYR A 216 -9.18 14.21 -16.72
N LEU A 217 -9.60 14.01 -15.46
CA LEU A 217 -8.78 13.51 -14.39
C LEU A 217 -8.94 11.99 -14.28
N THR A 218 -7.83 11.26 -14.23
CA THR A 218 -7.86 9.84 -13.84
C THR A 218 -7.86 9.75 -12.34
N ALA A 219 -9.03 9.53 -11.74
CA ALA A 219 -9.19 9.29 -10.32
C ALA A 219 -9.20 7.78 -10.03
N ARG A 220 -8.75 7.39 -8.84
CA ARG A 220 -8.84 6.02 -8.34
C ARG A 220 -9.60 5.99 -7.03
N PHE A 221 -10.28 4.88 -6.80
CA PHE A 221 -10.99 4.60 -5.55
C PHE A 221 -10.52 3.25 -5.03
N GLY A 222 -10.20 3.20 -3.77
CA GLY A 222 -9.70 1.95 -3.20
C GLY A 222 -9.33 2.08 -1.73
N PRO A 223 -8.84 0.98 -1.14
CA PRO A 223 -8.36 0.99 0.22
C PRO A 223 -7.21 1.99 0.36
N SER A 224 -7.22 2.73 1.44
CA SER A 224 -6.18 3.72 1.74
C SER A 224 -5.53 3.44 3.09
N ASP A 225 -5.40 2.15 3.42
CA ASP A 225 -4.90 1.70 4.72
C ASP A 225 -3.38 1.75 4.80
N MET A 226 -2.71 1.75 3.64
CA MET A 226 -1.26 1.87 3.51
C MET A 226 -0.89 2.62 2.23
N LEU A 227 0.09 3.51 2.35
CA LEU A 227 0.79 4.13 1.23
C LEU A 227 2.27 4.26 1.54
N TYR A 228 3.12 3.73 0.68
CA TYR A 228 4.53 4.08 0.65
C TYR A 228 4.80 5.04 -0.50
N THR A 229 5.40 6.20 -0.19
CA THR A 229 5.87 7.18 -1.16
C THR A 229 7.38 7.26 -1.14
N PHE A 230 7.98 7.51 -2.30
CA PHE A 230 9.39 7.77 -2.43
C PHE A 230 9.61 9.03 -3.30
N PHE A 231 10.29 10.02 -2.74
CA PHE A 231 10.56 11.29 -3.41
C PHE A 231 11.99 11.29 -3.97
N SER A 232 12.11 11.07 -5.27
CA SER A 232 13.42 11.09 -5.96
C SER A 232 13.96 12.52 -6.15
N SER A 233 13.10 13.53 -6.03
CA SER A 233 13.45 14.94 -6.16
C SER A 233 12.60 15.83 -5.27
N LYS A 234 13.07 17.08 -5.03
CA LYS A 234 12.30 18.12 -4.36
C LYS A 234 11.02 18.48 -5.15
N GLU A 235 11.07 18.39 -6.48
CA GLU A 235 9.91 18.64 -7.32
C GLU A 235 8.80 17.61 -7.07
N HIS A 236 9.15 16.32 -6.98
CA HIS A 236 8.17 15.26 -6.65
C HIS A 236 7.53 15.53 -5.29
N LYS A 237 8.34 15.88 -4.28
CA LYS A 237 7.86 16.19 -2.93
C LYS A 237 6.90 17.38 -2.94
N ASN A 238 7.27 18.47 -3.60
CA ASN A 238 6.45 19.67 -3.70
C ASN A 238 5.13 19.41 -4.45
N ALA A 239 5.18 18.68 -5.57
CA ALA A 239 3.99 18.34 -6.33
C ALA A 239 3.02 17.47 -5.51
N TYR A 240 3.54 16.51 -4.74
CA TYR A 240 2.69 15.72 -3.85
C TYR A 240 2.03 16.59 -2.77
N LEU A 241 2.78 17.48 -2.15
CA LEU A 241 2.23 18.43 -1.16
C LEU A 241 1.16 19.35 -1.75
N GLU A 242 1.38 19.86 -2.97
CA GLU A 242 0.38 20.66 -3.70
C GLU A 242 -0.91 19.88 -3.97
N ILE A 243 -0.80 18.61 -4.38
CA ILE A 243 -1.97 17.72 -4.55
C ILE A 243 -2.72 17.57 -3.23
N ILE A 244 -2.02 17.34 -2.12
CA ILE A 244 -2.67 17.16 -0.82
C ILE A 244 -3.32 18.46 -0.35
N ASP A 245 -2.69 19.60 -0.54
CA ASP A 245 -3.28 20.91 -0.21
C ASP A 245 -4.58 21.13 -1.02
N MET A 246 -4.57 20.86 -2.32
CA MET A 246 -5.74 20.93 -3.19
C MET A 246 -6.85 19.97 -2.73
N PHE A 247 -6.52 18.73 -2.37
CA PHE A 247 -7.50 17.77 -1.86
C PHE A 247 -8.10 18.19 -0.52
N THR A 248 -7.32 18.83 0.34
CA THR A 248 -7.79 19.38 1.61
C THR A 248 -8.79 20.50 1.39
N GLU A 249 -8.49 21.43 0.49
CA GLU A 249 -9.37 22.54 0.14
C GLU A 249 -10.70 22.07 -0.46
N HIS A 250 -10.67 20.98 -1.22
CA HIS A 250 -11.86 20.38 -1.83
C HIS A 250 -12.52 19.27 -1.00
N ASN A 251 -12.05 19.02 0.23
CA ASN A 251 -12.60 18.02 1.16
C ASN A 251 -12.74 16.63 0.54
N LEU A 252 -11.68 16.12 -0.12
CA LEU A 252 -11.69 14.77 -0.66
C LEU A 252 -11.61 13.72 0.45
N PHE A 253 -12.44 12.70 0.32
CA PHE A 253 -12.43 11.57 1.24
C PHE A 253 -11.17 10.70 1.03
N LEU A 254 -10.61 10.17 2.12
CA LEU A 254 -9.34 9.43 2.17
C LEU A 254 -9.18 8.37 1.06
N GLU A 255 -10.17 7.48 0.91
CA GLU A 255 -10.14 6.37 -0.06
C GLU A 255 -10.30 6.80 -1.52
N CYS A 256 -10.51 8.08 -1.73
CA CYS A 256 -10.48 8.73 -3.03
C CYS A 256 -9.21 9.59 -3.16
N ALA A 257 -8.86 10.34 -2.13
CA ALA A 257 -7.72 11.25 -2.13
C ALA A 257 -6.40 10.52 -2.35
N ILE A 258 -6.07 9.53 -1.52
CA ILE A 258 -4.79 8.82 -1.60
C ILE A 258 -4.60 8.11 -2.93
N PRO A 259 -5.52 7.25 -3.41
CA PRO A 259 -5.34 6.58 -4.70
C PRO A 259 -5.31 7.55 -5.88
N THR A 260 -6.07 8.65 -5.80
CA THR A 260 -6.05 9.69 -6.85
C THR A 260 -4.74 10.47 -6.84
N ALA A 261 -4.18 10.82 -5.68
CA ALA A 261 -2.86 11.44 -5.58
C ALA A 261 -1.77 10.60 -6.25
N VAL A 262 -1.78 9.29 -5.99
CA VAL A 262 -0.88 8.33 -6.63
C VAL A 262 -1.06 8.33 -8.16
N SER A 263 -2.31 8.35 -8.64
CA SER A 263 -2.62 8.42 -10.07
C SER A 263 -2.12 9.73 -10.72
N MET A 264 -2.29 10.86 -10.04
CA MET A 264 -1.81 12.16 -10.49
C MET A 264 -0.27 12.20 -10.56
N MET A 265 0.41 11.70 -9.54
CA MET A 265 1.87 11.61 -9.51
C MET A 265 2.42 10.67 -10.60
N ASN A 266 1.76 9.53 -10.83
CA ASN A 266 2.10 8.64 -11.94
C ASN A 266 1.93 9.36 -13.29
N LYS A 267 0.82 10.08 -13.50
CA LYS A 267 0.53 10.81 -14.74
C LYS A 267 1.59 11.88 -15.03
N ARG A 268 1.97 12.67 -14.03
CA ARG A 268 2.90 13.81 -14.24
C ARG A 268 4.36 13.36 -14.35
N PHE A 269 4.78 12.38 -13.54
CA PHE A 269 6.19 12.04 -13.37
C PHE A 269 6.54 10.60 -13.81
N GLY A 270 5.58 9.81 -14.26
CA GLY A 270 5.82 8.40 -14.62
C GLY A 270 6.20 7.52 -13.43
N ILE A 271 5.79 7.88 -12.21
CA ILE A 271 6.12 7.13 -11.01
C ILE A 271 5.52 5.73 -11.10
N LYS A 272 6.35 4.71 -10.97
CA LYS A 272 5.88 3.33 -10.92
C LYS A 272 5.17 3.07 -9.60
N VAL A 273 4.05 2.36 -9.67
CA VAL A 273 3.22 2.02 -8.51
C VAL A 273 3.06 0.51 -8.42
N HIS A 274 3.42 -0.04 -7.27
CA HIS A 274 3.13 -1.42 -6.92
C HIS A 274 1.79 -1.49 -6.18
N SER A 275 0.83 -2.25 -6.72
CA SER A 275 -0.44 -2.55 -6.04
C SER A 275 -0.22 -3.71 -5.08
N ALA A 276 -0.21 -3.40 -3.79
CA ALA A 276 -0.09 -4.37 -2.71
C ALA A 276 -1.47 -4.96 -2.39
N LEU A 277 -1.67 -6.24 -2.69
CA LEU A 277 -2.98 -6.86 -2.54
C LEU A 277 -3.39 -6.99 -1.07
N LEU A 278 -4.61 -6.53 -0.80
CA LEU A 278 -5.22 -6.53 0.52
C LEU A 278 -5.98 -7.83 0.77
N CYS A 279 -5.56 -8.55 1.81
CA CYS A 279 -6.33 -9.62 2.40
C CYS A 279 -7.31 -9.03 3.42
N THR A 280 -8.59 -9.04 3.09
CA THR A 280 -9.63 -8.49 3.96
C THR A 280 -10.87 -9.38 4.00
N ASP A 281 -11.50 -9.44 5.17
CA ASP A 281 -12.84 -10.00 5.37
C ASP A 281 -13.54 -9.24 6.49
N TRP A 282 -14.22 -8.20 6.14
CA TRP A 282 -14.90 -7.30 7.06
C TRP A 282 -15.93 -7.99 7.96
N HIS A 283 -16.43 -9.16 7.57
CA HIS A 283 -17.48 -9.87 8.29
C HIS A 283 -16.94 -10.87 9.32
N ASN A 284 -15.79 -11.52 9.02
CA ASN A 284 -15.31 -12.66 9.80
C ASN A 284 -13.92 -12.47 10.42
N LEU A 285 -13.22 -11.38 10.08
CA LEU A 285 -11.78 -11.30 10.26
C LEU A 285 -11.26 -10.35 11.31
N ARG A 286 -12.11 -9.69 12.01
CA ARG A 286 -11.60 -8.95 13.17
C ARG A 286 -10.87 -9.93 14.09
N GLY A 287 -9.64 -10.24 13.68
CA GLY A 287 -8.75 -11.06 14.45
C GLY A 287 -8.61 -12.54 14.11
N ASN A 288 -8.94 -13.00 12.95
CA ASN A 288 -8.85 -14.43 12.65
C ASN A 288 -7.50 -14.84 12.02
N VAL A 289 -6.63 -15.47 12.85
CA VAL A 289 -5.35 -16.09 12.43
C VAL A 289 -5.52 -17.05 11.26
N LYS A 290 -6.64 -17.77 11.22
CA LYS A 290 -6.90 -18.76 10.16
C LYS A 290 -6.90 -18.11 8.79
N MET A 291 -7.35 -16.86 8.69
CA MET A 291 -7.36 -16.17 7.42
C MET A 291 -5.99 -15.60 7.06
N ILE A 292 -5.25 -14.99 7.99
CA ILE A 292 -3.87 -14.60 7.69
C ILE A 292 -3.13 -15.81 7.09
N LYS A 293 -3.24 -16.98 7.73
CA LYS A 293 -2.65 -18.22 7.22
C LYS A 293 -3.19 -18.63 5.85
N LYS A 294 -4.50 -18.46 5.61
CA LYS A 294 -5.11 -18.74 4.31
C LYS A 294 -4.56 -17.79 3.24
N CYS A 295 -4.60 -16.47 3.46
CA CYS A 295 -4.10 -15.49 2.52
C CYS A 295 -2.60 -15.65 2.25
N VAL A 296 -1.80 -15.94 3.28
CA VAL A 296 -0.39 -16.25 3.14
C VAL A 296 -0.17 -17.50 2.28
N LYS A 297 -0.98 -18.56 2.51
CA LYS A 297 -0.90 -19.79 1.71
C LYS A 297 -1.29 -19.57 0.25
N GLU A 298 -2.22 -18.67 -0.03
CA GLU A 298 -2.60 -18.28 -1.38
C GLU A 298 -1.50 -17.45 -2.08
N GLY A 299 -0.53 -16.91 -1.31
CA GLY A 299 0.76 -16.38 -1.79
C GLY A 299 0.70 -15.05 -2.55
N SER A 300 -0.48 -14.43 -2.69
CA SER A 300 -0.66 -13.20 -3.47
C SER A 300 -0.91 -11.95 -2.62
N TYR A 301 -1.22 -12.11 -1.34
CA TYR A 301 -1.57 -11.01 -0.46
C TYR A 301 -0.36 -10.48 0.31
N GLU A 302 -0.23 -9.17 0.37
CA GLU A 302 0.91 -8.48 0.98
C GLU A 302 0.49 -7.61 2.17
N VAL A 303 -0.79 -7.26 2.25
CA VAL A 303 -1.38 -6.39 3.26
C VAL A 303 -2.58 -7.10 3.89
N PHE A 304 -2.72 -6.98 5.21
CA PHE A 304 -3.75 -7.68 5.99
C PHE A 304 -4.48 -6.69 6.87
N HIS A 305 -5.81 -6.56 6.67
CA HIS A 305 -6.64 -5.57 7.36
C HIS A 305 -8.10 -6.02 7.46
N PRO A 306 -8.82 -5.77 8.56
CA PRO A 306 -8.35 -5.18 9.81
C PRO A 306 -7.79 -6.22 10.80
N ILE A 307 -6.63 -5.95 11.39
CA ILE A 307 -6.06 -6.78 12.44
C ILE A 307 -5.80 -5.91 13.68
N LYS A 308 -6.78 -5.82 14.54
CA LYS A 308 -6.73 -4.91 15.69
C LYS A 308 -5.78 -5.39 16.76
N ILE A 309 -4.77 -4.60 17.07
CA ILE A 309 -3.81 -4.87 18.14
C ILE A 309 -4.52 -5.08 19.48
N SER A 310 -5.56 -4.29 19.77
CA SER A 310 -6.34 -4.37 21.00
C SER A 310 -7.08 -5.68 21.21
N GLN A 311 -7.31 -6.45 20.15
CA GLN A 311 -8.02 -7.72 20.19
C GLN A 311 -7.11 -8.94 20.14
N HIS A 312 -5.78 -8.71 20.01
CA HIS A 312 -4.79 -9.77 19.80
C HIS A 312 -3.62 -9.63 20.76
N GLN A 313 -3.65 -10.40 21.86
CA GLN A 313 -2.49 -10.59 22.73
C GLN A 313 -1.24 -11.05 21.96
N ASN A 314 -1.43 -11.60 20.77
CA ASN A 314 -0.37 -12.14 19.92
C ASN A 314 -0.09 -11.31 18.65
N TRP A 315 -0.50 -10.03 18.59
CA TRP A 315 -0.29 -9.20 17.40
C TRP A 315 1.18 -9.20 16.97
N ARG A 316 2.12 -9.10 17.91
CA ARG A 316 3.55 -9.14 17.66
C ARG A 316 3.99 -10.47 17.02
N ASN A 317 3.44 -11.58 17.47
CA ASN A 317 3.75 -12.90 16.89
C ASN A 317 3.25 -13.00 15.45
N TYR A 318 2.15 -12.34 15.08
CA TYR A 318 1.67 -12.29 13.69
C TYR A 318 2.53 -11.38 12.84
N PHE A 319 2.91 -10.23 13.37
CA PHE A 319 3.87 -9.35 12.73
C PHE A 319 5.18 -10.11 12.44
N ASP A 320 5.76 -10.73 13.45
CA ASP A 320 6.99 -11.51 13.34
C ASP A 320 6.85 -12.67 12.34
N TYR A 321 5.69 -13.31 12.29
CA TYR A 321 5.40 -14.35 11.32
C TYR A 321 5.39 -13.80 9.89
N LEU A 322 4.68 -12.70 9.65
CA LEU A 322 4.56 -12.09 8.32
C LEU A 322 5.87 -11.48 7.82
N ILE A 323 6.69 -10.98 8.74
CA ILE A 323 8.01 -10.42 8.39
C ILE A 323 9.03 -11.51 8.08
N LYS A 324 8.86 -12.73 8.61
CA LYS A 324 9.73 -13.88 8.32
C LYS A 324 9.39 -14.60 7.00
N LEU A 325 8.23 -14.33 6.43
CA LEU A 325 7.83 -14.85 5.12
C LEU A 325 8.47 -14.03 3.99
#